data_26dc7a65bb181e63e66bf44edfb9e3ab
#
_entry.id   26dc7a65bb181e63e66bf44edfb9e3ab
#
_cell.length_a   1.000
_cell.length_b   1.000
_cell.length_c   1.000
_cell.angle_alpha   90.00
_cell.angle_beta   90.00
_cell.angle_gamma   90.00
#
_symmetry.space_group_name_H-M   'P 1'
#
loop_
_entity.id
_entity.type
_entity.pdbx_description
1 polymer ?
#
loop_
_entity_poly.entity_id
_entity_poly.type
_entity_poly.pdbx_seq_one_letter_code
_entity_poly.pdbx_strand_id
1 'polypeptide(L)'
;MPITEERKQEIIKSLKHCSEAPVAAAMRFEETRDLDELPAIILGVLGRDTTNPNAEGVATATDESRLIEDIGMDSFGMIEVVMTAEEVLGITVANQEMNDIRTLGQLKAFLRTKLAA
;
A
#
# COMPACT_ATOMS: atom_id res chain seq x y z
N MET A 1 -18.67 -6.97 8.94
CA MET A 1 -19.78 -6.20 8.33
C MET A 1 -19.69 -6.28 6.81
N PRO A 2 -20.79 -6.49 6.11
CA PRO A 2 -20.72 -6.48 4.66
C PRO A 2 -20.33 -5.09 4.16
N ILE A 3 -19.55 -5.08 3.11
CA ILE A 3 -19.10 -3.83 2.50
C ILE A 3 -20.23 -3.23 1.66
N THR A 4 -20.43 -1.91 1.78
CA THR A 4 -21.45 -1.22 1.00
C THR A 4 -20.98 -1.03 -0.45
N GLU A 5 -21.94 -0.83 -1.36
CA GLU A 5 -21.60 -0.57 -2.77
C GLU A 5 -20.80 0.72 -2.91
N GLU A 6 -21.13 1.75 -2.14
CA GLU A 6 -20.37 3.00 -2.16
C GLU A 6 -18.93 2.78 -1.76
N ARG A 7 -18.68 1.99 -0.71
CA ARG A 7 -17.33 1.72 -0.24
C ARG A 7 -16.55 0.91 -1.27
N LYS A 8 -17.22 -0.05 -1.94
CA LYS A 8 -16.58 -0.81 -3.02
C LYS A 8 -16.09 0.13 -4.12
N GLN A 9 -16.91 1.10 -4.52
CA GLN A 9 -16.53 2.05 -5.57
C GLN A 9 -15.38 2.95 -5.13
N GLU A 10 -15.36 3.36 -3.87
CA GLU A 10 -14.23 4.14 -3.33
C GLU A 10 -12.93 3.35 -3.40
N ILE A 11 -12.96 2.08 -3.01
CA ILE A 11 -11.78 1.22 -3.04
C ILE A 11 -11.31 1.01 -4.48
N ILE A 12 -12.23 0.73 -5.40
CA ILE A 12 -11.90 0.54 -6.81
C ILE A 12 -11.26 1.80 -7.37
N LYS A 13 -11.78 2.96 -7.03
CA LYS A 13 -11.25 4.24 -7.48
C LYS A 13 -9.83 4.49 -6.92
N SER A 14 -9.64 4.24 -5.63
CA SER A 14 -8.34 4.43 -4.98
C SER A 14 -7.28 3.48 -5.52
N LEU A 15 -7.67 2.29 -5.93
CA LEU A 15 -6.77 1.29 -6.48
C LEU A 15 -6.80 1.24 -8.01
N LYS A 16 -7.21 2.32 -8.63
CA LYS A 16 -7.20 2.46 -10.07
C LYS A 16 -5.80 2.13 -10.62
N HIS A 17 -5.79 1.37 -11.72
CA HIS A 17 -4.57 0.88 -12.38
C HIS A 17 -3.83 -0.24 -11.62
N CYS A 18 -4.34 -0.68 -10.47
CA CYS A 18 -3.85 -1.90 -9.84
C CYS A 18 -4.48 -3.13 -10.50
N SER A 19 -3.81 -4.28 -10.37
CA SER A 19 -4.36 -5.55 -10.83
C SER A 19 -5.53 -6.00 -9.93
N GLU A 20 -6.12 -7.15 -10.25
CA GLU A 20 -7.27 -7.66 -9.49
C GLU A 20 -6.91 -8.09 -8.07
N ALA A 21 -5.70 -8.65 -7.86
CA ALA A 21 -5.32 -9.18 -6.56
C ALA A 21 -5.29 -8.13 -5.44
N PRO A 22 -4.69 -6.94 -5.62
CA PRO A 22 -4.76 -5.90 -4.59
C PRO A 22 -6.18 -5.41 -4.32
N VAL A 23 -7.00 -5.29 -5.36
CA VAL A 23 -8.39 -4.85 -5.21
C VAL A 23 -9.18 -5.87 -4.39
N ALA A 24 -9.05 -7.16 -4.73
CA ALA A 24 -9.73 -8.22 -3.99
C ALA A 24 -9.26 -8.27 -2.53
N ALA A 25 -7.95 -8.11 -2.29
CA ALA A 25 -7.40 -8.07 -0.94
C ALA A 25 -7.96 -6.89 -0.14
N ALA A 26 -8.08 -5.72 -0.77
CA ALA A 26 -8.65 -4.54 -0.13
C ALA A 26 -10.13 -4.74 0.24
N MET A 27 -10.89 -5.39 -0.63
CA MET A 27 -12.29 -5.73 -0.35
C MET A 27 -12.40 -6.66 0.85
N ARG A 28 -11.57 -7.72 0.88
CA ARG A 28 -11.56 -8.66 2.01
C ARG A 28 -11.13 -7.97 3.30
N PHE A 29 -10.11 -7.10 3.23
CA PHE A 29 -9.67 -6.36 4.39
C PHE A 29 -10.78 -5.45 4.93
N GLU A 30 -11.52 -4.78 4.07
CA GLU A 30 -12.61 -3.91 4.50
C GLU A 30 -13.68 -4.70 5.27
N GLU A 31 -13.96 -5.94 4.85
CA GLU A 31 -14.96 -6.79 5.49
C GLU A 31 -14.46 -7.45 6.77
N THR A 32 -13.20 -7.91 6.79
CA THR A 32 -12.69 -8.79 7.86
C THR A 32 -11.68 -8.11 8.78
N ARG A 33 -11.03 -7.05 8.33
CA ARG A 33 -9.91 -6.39 9.01
C ARG A 33 -8.73 -7.32 9.23
N ASP A 34 -8.57 -8.32 8.38
CA ASP A 34 -7.50 -9.29 8.45
C ASP A 34 -6.20 -8.65 7.94
N LEU A 35 -5.23 -8.50 8.84
CA LEU A 35 -3.94 -7.88 8.51
C LEU A 35 -3.12 -8.70 7.51
N ASP A 36 -3.45 -9.98 7.34
CA ASP A 36 -2.76 -10.81 6.35
C ASP A 36 -3.07 -10.40 4.90
N GLU A 37 -4.08 -9.57 4.70
CA GLU A 37 -4.36 -9.00 3.37
C GLU A 37 -3.45 -7.83 3.02
N LEU A 38 -2.76 -7.23 4.00
CA LEU A 38 -1.93 -6.04 3.77
C LEU A 38 -0.82 -6.24 2.75
N PRO A 39 -0.06 -7.35 2.76
CA PRO A 39 1.04 -7.50 1.79
C PRO A 39 0.57 -7.39 0.35
N ALA A 40 -0.56 -8.00 -0.01
CA ALA A 40 -1.07 -7.92 -1.38
C ALA A 40 -1.47 -6.50 -1.76
N ILE A 41 -2.10 -5.77 -0.83
CA ILE A 41 -2.51 -4.38 -1.05
C ILE A 41 -1.26 -3.50 -1.24
N ILE A 42 -0.30 -3.61 -0.33
CA ILE A 42 0.92 -2.79 -0.35
C ILE A 42 1.71 -3.04 -1.63
N LEU A 43 1.95 -4.30 -1.99
CA LEU A 43 2.72 -4.62 -3.19
C LEU A 43 2.02 -4.16 -4.45
N GLY A 44 0.69 -4.26 -4.49
CA GLY A 44 -0.08 -3.78 -5.63
C GLY A 44 0.03 -2.27 -5.82
N VAL A 45 -0.05 -1.51 -4.74
CA VAL A 45 0.05 -0.05 -4.78
C VAL A 45 1.48 0.37 -5.16
N LEU A 46 2.48 -0.25 -4.56
CA LEU A 46 3.88 0.04 -4.89
C LEU A 46 4.16 -0.26 -6.37
N GLY A 47 3.67 -1.38 -6.87
CA GLY A 47 3.86 -1.75 -8.27
C GLY A 47 3.22 -0.76 -9.23
N ARG A 48 2.04 -0.25 -8.89
CA ARG A 48 1.38 0.78 -9.69
C ARG A 48 2.20 2.08 -9.76
N ASP A 49 2.79 2.49 -8.62
CA ASP A 49 3.41 3.79 -8.48
C ASP A 49 4.92 3.80 -8.74
N THR A 50 5.49 2.65 -9.08
CA THR A 50 6.90 2.52 -9.44
C THR A 50 7.16 3.17 -10.80
N THR A 51 8.20 4.00 -10.89
CA THR A 51 8.51 4.74 -12.12
C THR A 51 9.90 4.48 -12.69
N ASN A 52 10.79 3.85 -11.94
CA ASN A 52 12.16 3.61 -12.39
C ASN A 52 12.25 2.27 -13.13
N PRO A 53 12.43 2.28 -14.49
CA PRO A 53 12.47 1.04 -15.26
C PRO A 53 13.72 0.20 -14.98
N ASN A 54 14.75 0.77 -14.38
CA ASN A 54 16.01 0.07 -14.07
C ASN A 54 15.98 -0.58 -12.69
N ALA A 55 14.95 -0.32 -11.88
CA ALA A 55 14.82 -0.94 -10.57
C ALA A 55 14.18 -2.32 -10.69
N GLU A 56 14.39 -3.16 -9.67
CA GLU A 56 13.83 -4.51 -9.64
C GLU A 56 12.30 -4.49 -9.51
N GLY A 57 11.75 -3.41 -8.97
CA GLY A 57 10.30 -3.31 -8.74
C GLY A 57 9.84 -4.18 -7.59
N VAL A 58 8.59 -4.61 -7.64
CA VAL A 58 7.99 -5.37 -6.54
C VAL A 58 8.07 -6.88 -6.72
N ALA A 59 8.39 -7.37 -7.92
CA ALA A 59 8.34 -8.80 -8.22
C ALA A 59 9.31 -9.63 -7.37
N THR A 60 10.49 -9.07 -7.08
CA THR A 60 11.52 -9.74 -6.28
C THR A 60 11.78 -9.04 -4.95
N ALA A 61 10.89 -8.12 -4.56
CA ALA A 61 11.07 -7.34 -3.35
C ALA A 61 10.98 -8.20 -2.09
N THR A 62 11.86 -7.90 -1.13
CA THR A 62 11.86 -8.52 0.20
C THR A 62 11.67 -7.42 1.24
N ASP A 63 11.55 -7.81 2.51
CA ASP A 63 11.39 -6.82 3.58
C ASP A 63 12.61 -5.89 3.69
N GLU A 64 13.79 -6.33 3.27
CA GLU A 64 15.01 -5.52 3.25
C GLU A 64 15.10 -4.60 2.04
N SER A 65 14.25 -4.79 1.02
CA SER A 65 14.28 -3.94 -0.18
C SER A 65 13.98 -2.50 0.17
N ARG A 66 14.82 -1.60 -0.32
CA ARG A 66 14.64 -0.17 -0.10
C ARG A 66 13.60 0.36 -1.09
N LEU A 67 12.68 1.17 -0.60
CA LEU A 67 11.56 1.62 -1.41
C LEU A 67 11.98 2.44 -2.62
N ILE A 68 12.94 3.35 -2.44
CA ILE A 68 13.39 4.21 -3.52
C ILE A 68 14.43 3.51 -4.38
N GLU A 69 15.52 3.00 -3.78
CA GLU A 69 16.67 2.49 -4.51
C GLU A 69 16.41 1.13 -5.16
N ASP A 70 15.71 0.23 -4.46
CA ASP A 70 15.54 -1.14 -4.94
C ASP A 70 14.20 -1.36 -5.65
N ILE A 71 13.12 -0.81 -5.11
CA ILE A 71 11.78 -0.97 -5.70
C ILE A 71 11.54 0.05 -6.80
N GLY A 72 12.17 1.22 -6.70
CA GLY A 72 12.09 2.20 -7.76
C GLY A 72 11.04 3.28 -7.54
N MET A 73 10.70 3.54 -6.28
CA MET A 73 9.79 4.63 -5.94
C MET A 73 10.53 5.96 -5.97
N ASP A 74 9.84 7.02 -6.38
CA ASP A 74 10.34 8.38 -6.22
C ASP A 74 9.52 9.09 -5.13
N SER A 75 9.86 10.34 -4.85
CA SER A 75 9.16 11.11 -3.80
C SER A 75 7.69 11.30 -4.11
N PHE A 76 7.35 11.51 -5.38
CA PHE A 76 5.96 11.65 -5.80
C PHE A 76 5.20 10.33 -5.61
N GLY A 77 5.82 9.22 -6.02
CA GLY A 77 5.23 7.90 -5.85
C GLY A 77 4.98 7.57 -4.39
N MET A 78 5.89 7.96 -3.49
CA MET A 78 5.71 7.75 -2.07
C MET A 78 4.51 8.53 -1.52
N ILE A 79 4.28 9.75 -2.00
CA ILE A 79 3.10 10.52 -1.61
C ILE A 79 1.82 9.80 -2.08
N GLU A 80 1.82 9.30 -3.30
CA GLU A 80 0.68 8.54 -3.85
C GLU A 80 0.39 7.28 -3.03
N VAL A 81 1.44 6.55 -2.63
CA VAL A 81 1.29 5.35 -1.79
C VAL A 81 0.64 5.71 -0.46
N VAL A 82 1.09 6.78 0.18
CA VAL A 82 0.55 7.22 1.47
C VAL A 82 -0.92 7.60 1.32
N MET A 83 -1.26 8.38 0.30
CA MET A 83 -2.65 8.80 0.08
C MET A 83 -3.56 7.61 -0.16
N THR A 84 -3.10 6.64 -0.96
CA THR A 84 -3.89 5.43 -1.23
C THR A 84 -4.06 4.61 0.04
N ALA A 85 -3.01 4.47 0.85
CA ALA A 85 -3.11 3.74 2.11
C ALA A 85 -4.11 4.40 3.06
N GLU A 86 -4.09 5.73 3.15
CA GLU A 86 -5.06 6.45 3.97
C GLU A 86 -6.49 6.17 3.53
N GLU A 87 -6.75 6.22 2.23
CA GLU A 87 -8.09 6.01 1.67
C GLU A 87 -8.57 4.56 1.82
N VAL A 88 -7.70 3.61 1.50
CA VAL A 88 -8.08 2.19 1.48
C VAL A 88 -8.12 1.59 2.88
N LEU A 89 -7.17 1.96 3.74
CA LEU A 89 -7.04 1.38 5.08
C LEU A 89 -7.73 2.20 6.17
N GLY A 90 -8.14 3.42 5.85
CA GLY A 90 -8.83 4.27 6.82
C GLY A 90 -7.91 4.81 7.92
N ILE A 91 -6.66 5.09 7.61
CA ILE A 91 -5.67 5.59 8.56
C ILE A 91 -5.29 7.02 8.21
N THR A 92 -4.60 7.68 9.14
CA THR A 92 -4.02 9.01 8.91
C THR A 92 -2.52 8.93 9.16
N VAL A 93 -1.74 9.46 8.22
CA VAL A 93 -0.28 9.40 8.25
C VAL A 93 0.28 10.83 8.23
N ALA A 94 1.02 11.21 9.29
CA ALA A 94 1.72 12.48 9.32
C ALA A 94 3.00 12.41 8.50
N ASN A 95 3.39 13.52 7.85
CA ASN A 95 4.57 13.54 7.01
C ASN A 95 5.84 13.09 7.73
N GLN A 96 6.01 13.51 8.99
CA GLN A 96 7.20 13.12 9.75
C GLN A 96 7.25 11.64 10.07
N GLU A 97 6.12 10.96 10.09
CA GLU A 97 6.10 9.50 10.31
C GLU A 97 6.75 8.75 9.16
N MET A 98 6.71 9.32 7.96
CA MET A 98 7.29 8.68 6.77
C MET A 98 8.81 8.84 6.69
N ASN A 99 9.40 9.76 7.44
CA ASN A 99 10.83 10.04 7.36
C ASN A 99 11.71 8.85 7.72
N ASP A 100 11.24 7.97 8.59
CA ASP A 100 12.00 6.81 9.05
C ASP A 100 11.69 5.53 8.29
N ILE A 101 10.75 5.59 7.32
CA ILE A 101 10.34 4.43 6.55
C ILE A 101 11.15 4.38 5.26
N ARG A 102 12.07 3.43 5.17
CA ARG A 102 12.99 3.31 4.03
C ARG A 102 12.85 1.98 3.30
N THR A 103 12.43 0.93 4.01
CA THR A 103 12.33 -0.43 3.44
C THR A 103 10.88 -0.91 3.42
N LEU A 104 10.65 -1.94 2.61
CA LEU A 104 9.34 -2.57 2.52
C LEU A 104 8.89 -3.12 3.89
N GLY A 105 9.80 -3.76 4.62
CA GLY A 105 9.47 -4.28 5.94
C GLY A 105 9.06 -3.20 6.93
N GLN A 106 9.74 -2.05 6.89
CA GLN A 106 9.39 -0.92 7.73
C GLN A 106 8.01 -0.36 7.38
N LEU A 107 7.69 -0.29 6.08
CA LEU A 107 6.38 0.15 5.64
C LEU A 107 5.27 -0.79 6.12
N LYS A 108 5.46 -2.09 5.96
CA LYS A 108 4.50 -3.09 6.44
C LYS A 108 4.30 -2.99 7.95
N ALA A 109 5.37 -2.88 8.72
CA ALA A 109 5.31 -2.78 10.18
C ALA A 109 4.59 -1.50 10.61
N PHE A 110 4.86 -0.39 9.94
CA PHE A 110 4.22 0.88 10.21
C PHE A 110 2.70 0.79 10.03
N LEU A 111 2.26 0.22 8.91
CA LEU A 111 0.85 0.10 8.61
C LEU A 111 0.13 -0.85 9.58
N ARG A 112 0.78 -1.95 9.96
CA ARG A 112 0.23 -2.86 10.98
C ARG A 112 0.05 -2.15 12.32
N THR A 113 1.02 -1.36 12.72
CA THR A 113 0.96 -0.59 13.96
C THR A 113 -0.20 0.41 13.93
N LYS A 114 -0.36 1.13 12.83
CA LYS A 114 -1.46 2.09 12.65
C LYS A 114 -2.83 1.40 12.75
N LEU A 115 -2.96 0.24 12.14
CA LEU A 115 -4.24 -0.48 12.11
C LEU A 115 -4.56 -1.18 13.42
N ALA A 116 -3.54 -1.55 14.20
CA ALA A 116 -3.73 -2.18 15.49
C ALA A 116 -4.05 -1.19 16.61
N ALA A 117 -3.81 0.09 16.38
CA ALA A 117 -4.01 1.12 17.40
C ALA A 117 -5.49 1.46 17.63
#